data_c5fd1ef99df617eea59a0c61e3c818cb
#
_entry.id   c5fd1ef99df617eea59a0c61e3c818cb
#
_cell.length_a   1.000
_cell.length_b   1.000
_cell.length_c   1.000
_cell.angle_alpha   90.00
_cell.angle_beta   90.00
_cell.angle_gamma   90.00
#
_symmetry.space_group_name_H-M   'P 1'
#
loop_
_entity.id
_entity.type
_entity.pdbx_description
1 polymer ?
#
loop_
_entity_poly.entity_id
_entity_poly.type
_entity_poly.pdbx_seq_one_letter_code
_entity_poly.pdbx_strand_id
1 'polypeptide(L)'
;MVLHPLRGSSIDIHPNARWQQTGITVAGGNRQGNGINQLSKPCGLYVDDDQTIYVAERVNHRIVEWKRGATSGQVVAGGNGQGRGDHQLSNPSDAIIDKERDSLIICDRSNKRVVRWPRRNGTSGETIISNIDCVGLTMDENGSLYVTGFEKDEVRRYRRGESQGTVVAGGNRYGNRLDQLFAPNYVFVDRDHSVAKQGIVVAGGQGEGNDLTQLSYPEGVVVDQLGTVYVANAGNDRIMRWPKGATQGSVIVGGNGSGEQSNQLHFSAGLSFDRHGNLYVADQENHRVQKFNIEFNG
;
A
#
# COMPACT_ATOMS: atom_id res chain seq x y z
N MET A 1 7.46 7.37 25.28
CA MET A 1 6.44 7.47 24.23
C MET A 1 6.98 6.72 23.04
N VAL A 2 6.48 5.52 22.74
CA VAL A 2 6.99 4.73 21.62
C VAL A 2 6.28 5.23 20.37
N LEU A 3 6.99 5.95 19.52
CA LEU A 3 6.47 6.43 18.22
C LEU A 3 6.51 5.26 17.25
N HIS A 4 5.36 4.80 16.80
CA HIS A 4 5.24 3.75 15.80
C HIS A 4 5.13 4.38 14.41
N PRO A 5 5.94 3.99 13.42
CA PRO A 5 5.73 4.39 12.05
C PRO A 5 4.39 3.85 11.55
N LEU A 6 3.68 4.66 10.78
CA LEU A 6 2.28 4.41 10.40
C LEU A 6 2.12 3.53 9.15
N ARG A 7 3.19 3.27 8.42
CA ARG A 7 3.24 2.27 7.35
C ARG A 7 4.64 1.65 7.33
N GLY A 8 4.69 0.38 7.47
CA GLY A 8 5.94 -0.34 7.67
C GLY A 8 6.16 -0.50 9.17
N SER A 9 6.30 -1.70 9.56
CA SER A 9 6.54 -2.09 10.93
C SER A 9 7.81 -1.43 11.46
N SER A 10 7.79 -1.09 12.73
CA SER A 10 9.01 -0.87 13.52
C SER A 10 9.86 -2.15 13.62
N ILE A 11 9.81 -3.03 12.62
CA ILE A 11 10.43 -4.35 12.64
C ILE A 11 11.72 -4.30 11.85
N ASP A 12 12.80 -4.72 12.51
CA ASP A 12 14.04 -5.08 11.86
C ASP A 12 13.84 -6.46 11.22
N ILE A 13 13.68 -6.49 9.92
CA ILE A 13 13.65 -7.74 9.18
C ILE A 13 15.10 -8.15 8.91
N HIS A 14 15.50 -9.28 9.47
CA HIS A 14 16.87 -9.75 9.26
C HIS A 14 17.21 -9.82 7.76
N PRO A 15 18.39 -9.36 7.29
CA PRO A 15 18.73 -9.33 5.86
C PRO A 15 18.60 -10.67 5.14
N ASN A 16 18.80 -11.78 5.88
CA ASN A 16 18.64 -13.15 5.37
C ASN A 16 17.26 -13.76 5.65
N ALA A 17 16.29 -12.97 6.13
CA ALA A 17 14.95 -13.47 6.37
C ALA A 17 14.36 -14.09 5.10
N ARG A 18 13.65 -15.18 5.28
CA ARG A 18 12.89 -15.86 4.22
C ARG A 18 11.43 -15.89 4.60
N TRP A 19 10.59 -16.04 3.62
CA TRP A 19 9.16 -16.22 3.80
C TRP A 19 8.75 -17.56 3.22
N GLN A 20 7.78 -18.20 3.87
CA GLN A 20 7.14 -19.38 3.32
C GLN A 20 6.66 -19.07 1.90
N GLN A 21 6.95 -19.97 0.96
CA GLN A 21 6.59 -19.75 -0.45
C GLN A 21 5.10 -19.99 -0.72
N THR A 22 4.40 -20.64 0.21
CA THR A 22 2.95 -20.84 0.16
C THR A 22 2.25 -19.84 1.06
N GLY A 23 1.44 -18.98 0.46
CA GLY A 23 0.64 -17.98 1.16
C GLY A 23 -0.64 -18.59 1.76
N ILE A 24 -1.10 -17.96 2.82
CA ILE A 24 -2.40 -18.26 3.45
C ILE A 24 -3.36 -17.15 3.03
N THR A 25 -4.49 -17.50 2.42
CA THR A 25 -5.54 -16.51 2.16
C THR A 25 -6.16 -16.07 3.48
N VAL A 26 -6.06 -14.77 3.79
CA VAL A 26 -6.52 -14.17 5.06
C VAL A 26 -7.70 -13.21 4.88
N ALA A 27 -8.00 -12.81 3.65
CA ALA A 27 -9.20 -12.05 3.29
C ALA A 27 -9.59 -12.36 1.85
N GLY A 28 -10.89 -12.43 1.55
CA GLY A 28 -11.40 -12.75 0.22
C GLY A 28 -11.14 -14.21 -0.19
N GLY A 29 -10.80 -14.40 -1.48
CA GLY A 29 -10.51 -15.75 -2.03
C GLY A 29 -11.74 -16.60 -2.34
N ASN A 30 -12.94 -16.04 -2.20
CA ASN A 30 -14.22 -16.70 -2.49
C ASN A 30 -14.83 -16.18 -3.82
N ARG A 31 -14.00 -16.07 -4.86
CA ARG A 31 -14.28 -15.43 -6.15
C ARG A 31 -14.50 -13.91 -6.01
N GLN A 32 -14.52 -13.24 -7.14
CA GLN A 32 -14.88 -11.81 -7.20
C GLN A 32 -16.33 -11.60 -6.75
N GLY A 33 -16.55 -10.61 -5.89
CA GLY A 33 -17.90 -10.28 -5.47
C GLY A 33 -17.94 -9.16 -4.43
N ASN A 34 -19.16 -8.84 -3.99
CA ASN A 34 -19.45 -7.81 -2.99
C ASN A 34 -19.95 -8.39 -1.65
N GLY A 35 -20.00 -9.72 -1.52
CA GLY A 35 -20.32 -10.37 -0.26
C GLY A 35 -19.31 -10.04 0.84
N ILE A 36 -19.69 -10.26 2.11
CA ILE A 36 -18.82 -9.98 3.25
C ILE A 36 -17.60 -10.90 3.35
N ASN A 37 -17.60 -12.03 2.65
CA ASN A 37 -16.49 -12.98 2.52
C ASN A 37 -15.79 -12.91 1.17
N GLN A 38 -16.10 -11.91 0.35
CA GLN A 38 -15.55 -11.71 -0.97
C GLN A 38 -14.82 -10.36 -1.06
N LEU A 39 -13.87 -10.26 -1.97
CA LEU A 39 -13.22 -9.01 -2.38
C LEU A 39 -13.38 -8.80 -3.89
N SER A 40 -13.25 -7.56 -4.34
CA SER A 40 -13.21 -7.22 -5.75
C SER A 40 -12.10 -6.21 -6.03
N LYS A 41 -11.03 -6.70 -6.67
CA LYS A 41 -9.82 -5.96 -6.99
C LYS A 41 -9.27 -5.18 -5.78
N PRO A 42 -8.79 -5.90 -4.73
CA PRO A 42 -8.14 -5.27 -3.59
C PRO A 42 -6.87 -4.54 -4.07
N CYS A 43 -6.71 -3.28 -3.66
CA CYS A 43 -5.56 -2.45 -4.00
C CYS A 43 -4.67 -2.21 -2.78
N GLY A 44 -4.81 -1.07 -2.12
CA GLY A 44 -4.07 -0.76 -0.91
C GLY A 44 -4.53 -1.61 0.27
N LEU A 45 -3.60 -1.97 1.11
CA LEU A 45 -3.88 -2.65 2.36
C LEU A 45 -3.03 -2.08 3.50
N TYR A 46 -3.58 -2.14 4.69
CA TYR A 46 -2.90 -1.80 5.95
C TYR A 46 -3.14 -2.91 6.96
N VAL A 47 -2.09 -3.33 7.67
CA VAL A 47 -2.19 -4.31 8.75
C VAL A 47 -1.89 -3.62 10.08
N ASP A 48 -2.84 -3.68 11.02
CA ASP A 48 -2.70 -3.09 12.35
C ASP A 48 -1.95 -4.02 13.32
N ASP A 49 -1.61 -3.51 14.50
CA ASP A 49 -0.82 -4.22 15.52
C ASP A 49 -1.51 -5.51 16.03
N ASP A 50 -2.84 -5.56 16.00
CA ASP A 50 -3.64 -6.74 16.33
C ASP A 50 -3.84 -7.71 15.15
N GLN A 51 -3.16 -7.44 14.01
CA GLN A 51 -3.28 -8.17 12.76
C GLN A 51 -4.66 -8.03 12.09
N THR A 52 -5.42 -7.00 12.42
CA THR A 52 -6.58 -6.60 11.62
C THR A 52 -6.11 -6.01 10.30
N ILE A 53 -6.69 -6.46 9.21
CA ILE A 53 -6.35 -6.04 7.84
C ILE A 53 -7.42 -5.07 7.36
N TYR A 54 -7.02 -3.90 6.88
CA TYR A 54 -7.88 -2.93 6.19
C TYR A 54 -7.56 -2.98 4.71
N VAL A 55 -8.56 -3.24 3.89
CA VAL A 55 -8.41 -3.43 2.44
C VAL A 55 -9.23 -2.40 1.69
N ALA A 56 -8.60 -1.65 0.80
CA ALA A 56 -9.28 -0.81 -0.17
C ALA A 56 -9.79 -1.67 -1.33
N GLU A 57 -11.10 -1.78 -1.46
CA GLU A 57 -11.76 -2.50 -2.55
C GLU A 57 -12.21 -1.53 -3.65
N ARG A 58 -11.42 -1.49 -4.70
CA ARG A 58 -11.58 -0.52 -5.78
C ARG A 58 -12.95 -0.60 -6.45
N VAL A 59 -13.41 -1.80 -6.79
CA VAL A 59 -14.64 -2.02 -7.58
C VAL A 59 -15.90 -1.94 -6.72
N ASN A 60 -15.81 -2.32 -5.44
CA ASN A 60 -16.96 -2.26 -4.53
C ASN A 60 -17.06 -0.91 -3.80
N HIS A 61 -16.18 0.05 -4.10
CA HIS A 61 -16.22 1.40 -3.56
C HIS A 61 -16.30 1.46 -2.03
N ARG A 62 -15.48 0.63 -1.36
CA ARG A 62 -15.51 0.48 0.11
C ARG A 62 -14.13 0.16 0.69
N ILE A 63 -13.98 0.37 2.00
CA ILE A 63 -12.91 -0.18 2.81
C ILE A 63 -13.51 -1.27 3.70
N VAL A 64 -12.86 -2.43 3.73
CA VAL A 64 -13.28 -3.58 4.53
C VAL A 64 -12.21 -3.92 5.55
N GLU A 65 -12.58 -4.11 6.81
CA GLU A 65 -11.71 -4.69 7.83
C GLU A 65 -11.90 -6.21 7.91
N TRP A 66 -10.79 -6.93 8.12
CA TRP A 66 -10.78 -8.37 8.39
C TRP A 66 -9.97 -8.62 9.65
N LYS A 67 -10.63 -9.06 10.70
CA LYS A 67 -9.96 -9.42 11.95
C LYS A 67 -9.17 -10.71 11.78
N ARG A 68 -8.11 -10.86 12.55
CA ARG A 68 -7.30 -12.06 12.54
C ARG A 68 -8.15 -13.32 12.67
N GLY A 69 -8.04 -14.26 11.70
CA GLY A 69 -8.76 -15.51 11.66
C GLY A 69 -10.25 -15.42 11.29
N ALA A 70 -10.74 -14.22 10.95
CA ALA A 70 -12.12 -14.07 10.50
C ALA A 70 -12.33 -14.69 9.12
N THR A 71 -13.48 -15.31 8.90
CA THR A 71 -13.91 -15.86 7.60
C THR A 71 -14.71 -14.86 6.77
N SER A 72 -15.01 -13.69 7.34
CA SER A 72 -15.73 -12.58 6.70
C SER A 72 -15.22 -11.25 7.19
N GLY A 73 -15.31 -10.24 6.34
CA GLY A 73 -14.96 -8.86 6.67
C GLY A 73 -16.16 -8.03 7.12
N GLN A 74 -15.87 -6.82 7.56
CA GLN A 74 -16.85 -5.80 7.89
C GLN A 74 -16.55 -4.54 7.08
N VAL A 75 -17.57 -3.96 6.43
CA VAL A 75 -17.42 -2.66 5.76
C VAL A 75 -17.27 -1.58 6.83
N VAL A 76 -16.18 -0.80 6.75
CA VAL A 76 -15.85 0.26 7.72
C VAL A 76 -15.87 1.66 7.11
N ALA A 77 -15.87 1.77 5.78
CA ALA A 77 -16.07 3.03 5.06
C ALA A 77 -16.65 2.79 3.66
N GLY A 78 -17.50 3.68 3.18
CA GLY A 78 -18.14 3.54 1.88
C GLY A 78 -19.16 2.39 1.85
N GLY A 79 -19.24 1.70 0.68
CA GLY A 79 -20.15 0.57 0.50
C GLY A 79 -21.61 0.96 0.24
N ASN A 80 -21.91 2.25 0.14
CA ASN A 80 -23.23 2.81 -0.15
C ASN A 80 -23.39 3.20 -1.64
N GLY A 81 -22.82 2.38 -2.53
CA GLY A 81 -22.72 2.66 -3.95
C GLY A 81 -21.60 3.66 -4.28
N GLN A 82 -21.27 3.73 -5.56
CA GLN A 82 -20.30 4.70 -6.08
C GLN A 82 -20.86 6.12 -5.98
N GLY A 83 -20.09 7.05 -5.44
CA GLY A 83 -20.53 8.43 -5.37
C GLY A 83 -19.56 9.34 -4.64
N ARG A 84 -19.95 10.63 -4.51
CA ARG A 84 -19.18 11.70 -3.90
C ARG A 84 -19.76 12.18 -2.56
N GLY A 85 -20.87 11.61 -2.12
CA GLY A 85 -21.44 11.93 -0.81
C GLY A 85 -20.45 11.66 0.33
N ASP A 86 -20.72 12.18 1.50
CA ASP A 86 -19.91 11.97 2.70
C ASP A 86 -19.91 10.51 3.18
N HIS A 87 -20.97 9.76 2.85
CA HIS A 87 -21.12 8.32 3.13
C HIS A 87 -20.71 7.42 1.96
N GLN A 88 -20.16 7.98 0.87
CA GLN A 88 -19.78 7.26 -0.34
C GLN A 88 -18.31 7.41 -0.67
N LEU A 89 -17.77 6.42 -1.38
CA LEU A 89 -16.44 6.42 -1.99
C LEU A 89 -16.55 6.12 -3.48
N SER A 90 -15.53 6.43 -4.25
CA SER A 90 -15.42 6.09 -5.67
C SER A 90 -14.02 5.59 -6.02
N ASN A 91 -13.90 4.30 -6.29
CA ASN A 91 -12.64 3.62 -6.61
C ASN A 91 -11.52 3.93 -5.57
N PRO A 92 -11.74 3.67 -4.25
CA PRO A 92 -10.70 3.88 -3.26
C PRO A 92 -9.49 3.02 -3.60
N SER A 93 -8.31 3.62 -3.61
CA SER A 93 -7.07 2.95 -4.01
C SER A 93 -6.19 2.56 -2.83
N ASP A 94 -6.27 3.31 -1.73
CA ASP A 94 -5.43 3.10 -0.57
C ASP A 94 -6.08 3.60 0.71
N ALA A 95 -5.68 3.01 1.84
CA ALA A 95 -6.12 3.44 3.17
C ALA A 95 -5.05 3.15 4.22
N ILE A 96 -4.89 4.08 5.17
CA ILE A 96 -4.04 3.92 6.35
C ILE A 96 -4.82 4.30 7.61
N ILE A 97 -4.27 3.98 8.79
CA ILE A 97 -4.84 4.38 10.07
C ILE A 97 -4.08 5.57 10.66
N ASP A 98 -4.82 6.63 11.00
CA ASP A 98 -4.38 7.66 11.94
C ASP A 98 -4.72 7.18 13.36
N LYS A 99 -3.73 6.58 14.04
CA LYS A 99 -3.91 6.01 15.39
C LYS A 99 -4.24 7.08 16.44
N GLU A 100 -3.74 8.30 16.27
CA GLU A 100 -3.98 9.40 17.19
C GLU A 100 -5.44 9.86 17.19
N ARG A 101 -6.07 9.84 16.00
CA ARG A 101 -7.46 10.26 15.83
C ARG A 101 -8.44 9.10 15.68
N ASP A 102 -7.97 7.86 15.83
CA ASP A 102 -8.75 6.63 15.62
C ASP A 102 -9.58 6.71 14.31
N SER A 103 -8.91 7.05 13.22
CA SER A 103 -9.56 7.26 11.93
C SER A 103 -8.81 6.59 10.78
N LEU A 104 -9.54 6.26 9.73
CA LEU A 104 -8.99 5.87 8.44
C LEU A 104 -8.72 7.13 7.61
N ILE A 105 -7.58 7.15 6.93
CA ILE A 105 -7.27 8.14 5.89
C ILE A 105 -7.30 7.39 4.56
N ILE A 106 -8.17 7.79 3.66
CA ILE A 106 -8.54 7.03 2.47
C ILE A 106 -8.25 7.85 1.20
N CYS A 107 -7.53 7.28 0.25
CA CYS A 107 -7.46 7.76 -1.12
C CYS A 107 -8.78 7.46 -1.84
N ASP A 108 -9.67 8.42 -1.96
CA ASP A 108 -10.91 8.35 -2.72
C ASP A 108 -10.66 8.82 -4.16
N ARG A 109 -9.97 7.97 -4.93
CA ARG A 109 -9.26 8.30 -6.16
C ARG A 109 -10.15 8.96 -7.21
N SER A 110 -11.26 8.35 -7.61
CA SER A 110 -12.09 8.89 -8.68
C SER A 110 -12.84 10.15 -8.27
N ASN A 111 -12.98 10.43 -6.99
CA ASN A 111 -13.49 11.69 -6.47
C ASN A 111 -12.38 12.76 -6.32
N LYS A 112 -11.13 12.43 -6.63
CA LYS A 112 -9.94 13.31 -6.53
C LYS A 112 -9.84 13.96 -5.14
N ARG A 113 -9.97 13.14 -4.08
CA ARG A 113 -9.92 13.61 -2.69
C ARG A 113 -9.28 12.59 -1.77
N VAL A 114 -8.77 13.06 -0.64
CA VAL A 114 -8.44 12.24 0.53
C VAL A 114 -9.49 12.49 1.60
N VAL A 115 -10.03 11.41 2.16
CA VAL A 115 -11.10 11.43 3.14
C VAL A 115 -10.58 10.89 4.48
N ARG A 116 -10.92 11.59 5.59
CA ARG A 116 -10.83 11.04 6.94
C ARG A 116 -12.15 10.41 7.30
N TRP A 117 -12.12 9.17 7.79
CA TRP A 117 -13.30 8.42 8.17
C TRP A 117 -13.14 7.89 9.60
N PRO A 118 -14.08 8.10 10.53
CA PRO A 118 -13.98 7.51 11.86
C PRO A 118 -13.85 5.99 11.77
N ARG A 119 -12.87 5.43 12.44
CA ARG A 119 -12.57 3.98 12.36
C ARG A 119 -13.67 3.13 13.01
N ARG A 120 -14.28 3.64 14.06
CA ARG A 120 -15.33 2.95 14.80
C ARG A 120 -16.67 3.66 14.61
N ASN A 121 -17.68 2.88 14.19
CA ASN A 121 -19.05 3.37 14.00
C ASN A 121 -19.16 4.57 13.04
N GLY A 122 -18.18 4.79 12.17
CA GLY A 122 -18.22 5.89 11.20
C GLY A 122 -19.22 5.61 10.09
N THR A 123 -20.20 6.48 9.92
CA THR A 123 -21.21 6.41 8.84
C THR A 123 -20.90 7.36 7.70
N SER A 124 -19.99 8.32 7.91
CA SER A 124 -19.57 9.32 6.91
C SER A 124 -18.12 9.75 7.14
N GLY A 125 -17.51 10.27 6.08
CA GLY A 125 -16.14 10.77 6.09
C GLY A 125 -16.07 12.26 5.76
N GLU A 126 -15.03 12.92 6.28
CA GLU A 126 -14.67 14.30 6.02
C GLU A 126 -13.64 14.38 4.89
N THR A 127 -13.86 15.21 3.87
CA THR A 127 -12.82 15.50 2.88
C THR A 127 -11.76 16.40 3.50
N ILE A 128 -10.53 15.88 3.66
CA ILE A 128 -9.41 16.63 4.25
C ILE A 128 -8.46 17.20 3.20
N ILE A 129 -8.41 16.62 2.00
CA ILE A 129 -7.63 17.11 0.85
C ILE A 129 -8.51 16.95 -0.38
N SER A 130 -8.57 17.97 -1.22
CA SER A 130 -9.33 17.96 -2.49
C SER A 130 -8.42 18.23 -3.69
N ASN A 131 -8.91 17.92 -4.88
CA ASN A 131 -8.24 18.16 -6.17
C ASN A 131 -6.87 17.43 -6.30
N ILE A 132 -6.80 16.20 -5.77
CA ILE A 132 -5.65 15.33 -5.92
C ILE A 132 -6.09 13.94 -6.39
N ASP A 133 -5.55 13.47 -7.52
CA ASP A 133 -5.74 12.09 -7.99
C ASP A 133 -4.82 11.15 -7.19
N CYS A 134 -5.26 10.89 -5.95
CA CYS A 134 -4.54 10.09 -4.98
C CYS A 134 -4.56 8.61 -5.37
N VAL A 135 -3.40 7.97 -5.46
CA VAL A 135 -3.29 6.51 -5.63
C VAL A 135 -2.75 5.87 -4.36
N GLY A 136 -1.66 6.37 -3.81
CA GLY A 136 -1.05 5.90 -2.59
C GLY A 136 -0.84 7.02 -1.59
N LEU A 137 -0.87 6.69 -0.31
CA LEU A 137 -0.63 7.63 0.76
C LEU A 137 0.12 6.98 1.93
N THR A 138 0.87 7.78 2.64
CA THR A 138 1.51 7.39 3.90
C THR A 138 1.52 8.57 4.86
N MET A 139 1.86 8.32 6.12
CA MET A 139 1.93 9.36 7.14
C MET A 139 3.22 9.19 7.96
N ASP A 140 3.87 10.30 8.30
CA ASP A 140 5.01 10.29 9.21
C ASP A 140 4.56 10.31 10.68
N GLU A 141 5.52 10.16 11.61
CA GLU A 141 5.25 10.16 13.05
C GLU A 141 4.75 11.52 13.58
N ASN A 142 4.91 12.61 12.82
CA ASN A 142 4.38 13.93 13.14
C ASN A 142 2.95 14.13 12.63
N GLY A 143 2.40 13.11 11.95
CA GLY A 143 1.07 13.14 11.36
C GLY A 143 0.97 13.93 10.06
N SER A 144 2.10 14.20 9.39
CA SER A 144 2.08 14.76 8.04
C SER A 144 1.74 13.67 7.04
N LEU A 145 0.80 13.95 6.14
CA LEU A 145 0.43 13.04 5.07
C LEU A 145 1.31 13.28 3.83
N TYR A 146 1.74 12.18 3.23
CA TYR A 146 2.41 12.18 1.94
C TYR A 146 1.52 11.45 0.94
N VAL A 147 1.16 12.13 -0.13
CA VAL A 147 0.14 11.68 -1.08
C VAL A 147 0.70 11.73 -2.48
N THR A 148 0.59 10.62 -3.22
CA THR A 148 0.92 10.60 -4.64
C THR A 148 -0.16 11.32 -5.44
N GLY A 149 0.23 12.23 -6.33
CA GLY A 149 -0.62 12.87 -7.32
C GLY A 149 -0.34 12.26 -8.69
N PHE A 150 -1.08 11.22 -9.05
CA PHE A 150 -0.85 10.42 -10.24
C PHE A 150 -0.87 11.24 -11.54
N GLU A 151 -1.89 12.08 -11.74
CA GLU A 151 -2.01 12.92 -12.95
C GLU A 151 -1.00 14.07 -13.01
N LYS A 152 -0.40 14.44 -11.87
CA LYS A 152 0.55 15.56 -11.77
C LYS A 152 2.00 15.12 -11.65
N ASP A 153 2.24 13.81 -11.66
CA ASP A 153 3.59 13.23 -11.54
C ASP A 153 4.37 13.76 -10.33
N GLU A 154 3.69 13.85 -9.19
CA GLU A 154 4.26 14.45 -7.97
C GLU A 154 3.89 13.68 -6.70
N VAL A 155 4.68 13.89 -5.65
CA VAL A 155 4.30 13.55 -4.27
C VAL A 155 4.17 14.85 -3.49
N ARG A 156 3.06 15.01 -2.77
CA ARG A 156 2.82 16.16 -1.90
C ARG A 156 2.82 15.76 -0.43
N ARG A 157 3.46 16.59 0.39
CA ARG A 157 3.36 16.54 1.84
C ARG A 157 2.33 17.56 2.31
N TYR A 158 1.42 17.11 3.18
CA TYR A 158 0.45 17.94 3.89
C TYR A 158 0.73 17.82 5.38
N ARG A 159 1.25 18.87 6.00
CA ARG A 159 1.39 18.90 7.45
C ARG A 159 0.02 18.93 8.09
N ARG A 160 -0.03 18.56 9.35
CA ARG A 160 -1.27 18.52 10.11
C ARG A 160 -2.00 19.87 10.06
N GLY A 161 -3.24 19.89 9.56
CA GLY A 161 -4.07 21.10 9.40
C GLY A 161 -3.82 21.90 8.13
N GLU A 162 -2.85 21.53 7.29
CA GLU A 162 -2.66 22.15 5.98
C GLU A 162 -3.67 21.62 4.96
N SER A 163 -4.33 22.55 4.23
CA SER A 163 -5.20 22.24 3.09
C SER A 163 -4.46 22.28 1.75
N GLN A 164 -3.30 22.97 1.70
CA GLN A 164 -2.44 23.05 0.52
C GLN A 164 -1.11 22.38 0.84
N GLY A 165 -0.84 21.25 0.15
CA GLY A 165 0.40 20.53 0.35
C GLY A 165 1.58 21.13 -0.40
N THR A 166 2.78 20.84 0.07
CA THR A 166 4.05 21.18 -0.58
C THR A 166 4.51 19.99 -1.43
N VAL A 167 4.92 20.22 -2.69
CA VAL A 167 5.55 19.21 -3.54
C VAL A 167 6.89 18.82 -2.91
N VAL A 168 7.09 17.54 -2.67
CA VAL A 168 8.31 16.98 -2.05
C VAL A 168 9.07 16.05 -2.99
N ALA A 169 8.43 15.56 -4.07
CA ALA A 169 9.10 14.83 -5.14
C ALA A 169 8.34 15.02 -6.45
N GLY A 170 9.03 14.99 -7.58
CA GLY A 170 8.43 15.19 -8.90
C GLY A 170 7.91 16.61 -9.13
N GLY A 171 6.79 16.72 -9.88
CA GLY A 171 6.19 18.02 -10.21
C GLY A 171 6.91 18.81 -11.31
N ASN A 172 7.96 18.25 -11.89
CA ASN A 172 8.78 18.85 -12.97
C ASN A 172 8.46 18.24 -14.34
N ARG A 173 7.16 18.03 -14.63
CA ARG A 173 6.64 17.26 -15.76
C ARG A 173 6.96 15.75 -15.61
N TYR A 174 6.25 14.88 -16.34
CA TYR A 174 6.55 13.46 -16.37
C TYR A 174 7.91 13.17 -17.03
N GLY A 175 8.60 12.16 -16.55
CA GLY A 175 9.86 11.74 -17.16
C GLY A 175 10.67 10.80 -16.27
N ASN A 176 11.88 10.48 -16.76
CA ASN A 176 12.81 9.55 -16.12
C ASN A 176 14.04 10.22 -15.49
N ARG A 177 14.08 11.54 -15.45
CA ARG A 177 15.15 12.27 -14.75
C ARG A 177 14.98 12.09 -13.24
N LEU A 178 16.04 12.27 -12.47
CA LEU A 178 16.02 12.11 -11.01
C LEU A 178 15.20 13.18 -10.25
N ASP A 179 14.78 14.25 -10.94
CA ASP A 179 13.88 15.29 -10.45
C ASP A 179 12.45 15.15 -11.00
N GLN A 180 12.16 14.07 -11.71
CA GLN A 180 10.88 13.78 -12.35
C GLN A 180 10.30 12.47 -11.82
N LEU A 181 8.99 12.34 -11.89
CA LEU A 181 8.24 11.11 -11.69
C LEU A 181 7.35 10.86 -12.92
N PHE A 182 6.87 9.63 -13.04
CA PHE A 182 5.88 9.27 -14.03
C PHE A 182 4.81 8.40 -13.36
N ALA A 183 3.60 8.94 -13.24
CA ALA A 183 2.44 8.27 -12.68
C ALA A 183 2.76 7.52 -11.35
N PRO A 184 3.22 8.24 -10.29
CA PRO A 184 3.63 7.59 -9.05
C PRO A 184 2.44 6.90 -8.38
N ASN A 185 2.58 5.60 -8.08
CA ASN A 185 1.52 4.79 -7.48
C ASN A 185 1.57 4.85 -5.95
N TYR A 186 2.63 4.33 -5.34
CA TYR A 186 2.75 4.23 -3.89
C TYR A 186 3.90 5.08 -3.36
N VAL A 187 3.82 5.47 -2.10
CA VAL A 187 4.81 6.26 -1.38
C VAL A 187 5.07 5.66 0.00
N PHE A 188 6.32 5.69 0.39
CA PHE A 188 6.77 5.38 1.75
C PHE A 188 7.63 6.54 2.25
N VAL A 189 7.56 6.83 3.55
CA VAL A 189 8.38 7.85 4.21
C VAL A 189 9.17 7.17 5.34
N ASP A 190 10.48 7.32 5.27
CA ASP A 190 11.37 6.90 6.34
C ASP A 190 11.43 7.92 7.50
N ARG A 191 12.20 7.59 8.54
CA ARG A 191 12.32 8.45 9.73
C ARG A 191 13.16 9.71 9.51
N ASP A 192 14.00 9.73 8.48
CA ASP A 192 14.90 10.87 8.24
C ASP A 192 14.15 12.04 7.62
N HIS A 193 12.95 11.82 7.05
CA HIS A 193 12.07 12.82 6.40
C HIS A 193 12.83 13.76 5.46
N SER A 194 14.00 13.34 5.01
CA SER A 194 14.84 14.16 4.13
C SER A 194 14.18 14.28 2.76
N VAL A 195 14.05 15.51 2.30
CA VAL A 195 13.54 15.81 0.95
C VAL A 195 14.73 16.28 0.12
N ALA A 196 15.19 15.42 -0.77
CA ALA A 196 16.22 15.77 -1.74
C ALA A 196 15.60 16.40 -2.99
N LYS A 197 16.30 17.37 -3.59
CA LYS A 197 15.88 17.98 -4.88
C LYS A 197 15.95 16.99 -6.04
N GLN A 198 16.77 15.96 -5.91
CA GLN A 198 16.91 14.86 -6.87
C GLN A 198 16.80 13.53 -6.12
N GLY A 199 16.06 12.61 -6.68
CA GLY A 199 15.94 11.24 -6.17
C GLY A 199 17.16 10.38 -6.53
N ILE A 200 17.20 9.21 -5.94
CA ILE A 200 18.08 8.11 -6.35
C ILE A 200 17.23 6.91 -6.67
N VAL A 201 17.63 6.12 -7.65
CA VAL A 201 16.96 4.85 -7.94
C VAL A 201 17.47 3.82 -6.91
N VAL A 202 16.56 3.28 -6.10
CA VAL A 202 16.88 2.31 -5.05
C VAL A 202 16.46 0.87 -5.42
N ALA A 203 15.60 0.71 -6.44
CA ALA A 203 15.14 -0.58 -6.96
C ALA A 203 14.79 -0.43 -8.45
N GLY A 204 15.06 -1.43 -9.28
CA GLY A 204 14.83 -1.36 -10.71
C GLY A 204 15.77 -0.40 -11.43
N GLY A 205 15.25 0.32 -12.43
CA GLY A 205 15.98 1.36 -13.18
C GLY A 205 16.77 0.86 -14.39
N GLN A 206 16.74 -0.43 -14.69
CA GLN A 206 17.39 -1.04 -15.86
C GLN A 206 16.38 -1.41 -16.97
N GLY A 207 15.36 -0.55 -17.15
CA GLY A 207 14.26 -0.80 -18.07
C GLY A 207 13.20 -1.74 -17.49
N GLU A 208 12.13 -1.93 -18.25
CA GLU A 208 11.08 -2.89 -17.94
C GLU A 208 11.53 -4.31 -18.28
N GLY A 209 11.29 -5.27 -17.40
CA GLY A 209 11.66 -6.66 -17.65
C GLY A 209 11.56 -7.55 -16.43
N ASN A 210 12.09 -8.78 -16.56
CA ASN A 210 11.99 -9.84 -15.56
C ASN A 210 13.31 -10.17 -14.85
N ASP A 211 14.40 -9.50 -15.16
CA ASP A 211 15.68 -9.70 -14.49
C ASP A 211 15.62 -9.18 -13.04
N LEU A 212 16.59 -9.55 -12.22
CA LEU A 212 16.65 -9.13 -10.81
C LEU A 212 16.99 -7.64 -10.64
N THR A 213 17.39 -6.97 -11.71
CA THR A 213 17.65 -5.52 -11.77
C THR A 213 16.48 -4.74 -12.36
N GLN A 214 15.42 -5.43 -12.79
CA GLN A 214 14.29 -4.85 -13.52
C GLN A 214 12.97 -4.99 -12.76
N LEU A 215 12.05 -4.09 -13.06
CA LEU A 215 10.67 -4.12 -12.58
C LEU A 215 9.74 -3.99 -13.78
N SER A 216 8.52 -4.53 -13.64
CA SER A 216 7.42 -4.35 -14.57
C SER A 216 6.17 -3.98 -13.78
N TYR A 217 5.57 -2.83 -14.08
CA TYR A 217 4.41 -2.28 -13.37
C TYR A 217 4.57 -2.35 -11.83
N PRO A 218 5.60 -1.70 -11.24
CA PRO A 218 5.76 -1.69 -9.79
C PRO A 218 4.59 -0.95 -9.13
N GLU A 219 3.96 -1.59 -8.17
CA GLU A 219 2.83 -1.06 -7.41
C GLU A 219 3.24 -0.78 -5.96
N GLY A 220 2.82 -1.60 -5.01
CA GLY A 220 3.07 -1.39 -3.59
C GLY A 220 4.55 -1.35 -3.22
N VAL A 221 4.90 -0.46 -2.31
CA VAL A 221 6.24 -0.35 -1.72
C VAL A 221 6.16 -0.21 -0.21
N VAL A 222 7.03 -0.94 0.48
CA VAL A 222 7.30 -0.78 1.92
C VAL A 222 8.80 -0.84 2.17
N VAL A 223 9.26 -0.17 3.21
CA VAL A 223 10.68 -0.15 3.59
C VAL A 223 10.80 -0.54 5.07
N ASP A 224 11.70 -1.44 5.42
CA ASP A 224 11.96 -1.79 6.81
C ASP A 224 12.95 -0.80 7.48
N GLN A 225 13.20 -0.99 8.79
CA GLN A 225 14.09 -0.09 9.53
C GLN A 225 15.55 -0.16 9.09
N LEU A 226 15.96 -1.23 8.42
CA LEU A 226 17.31 -1.38 7.87
C LEU A 226 17.46 -0.70 6.52
N GLY A 227 16.36 -0.12 5.98
CA GLY A 227 16.32 0.52 4.68
C GLY A 227 16.21 -0.47 3.52
N THR A 228 15.80 -1.71 3.79
CA THR A 228 15.47 -2.68 2.73
C THR A 228 14.15 -2.30 2.08
N VAL A 229 14.15 -2.13 0.76
CA VAL A 229 12.97 -1.80 -0.03
C VAL A 229 12.29 -3.07 -0.52
N TYR A 230 11.00 -3.20 -0.27
CA TYR A 230 10.15 -4.30 -0.75
C TYR A 230 9.16 -3.76 -1.75
N VAL A 231 9.07 -4.39 -2.93
CA VAL A 231 8.27 -3.92 -4.07
C VAL A 231 7.37 -5.02 -4.57
N ALA A 232 6.08 -4.70 -4.76
CA ALA A 232 5.18 -5.51 -5.58
C ALA A 232 5.52 -5.27 -7.05
N ASN A 233 6.20 -6.21 -7.68
CA ASN A 233 6.53 -6.22 -9.09
C ASN A 233 5.35 -6.87 -9.85
N ALA A 234 4.26 -6.09 -9.99
CA ALA A 234 2.93 -6.57 -10.36
C ALA A 234 2.89 -7.24 -11.73
N GLY A 235 3.58 -6.67 -12.72
CA GLY A 235 3.63 -7.25 -14.07
C GLY A 235 4.41 -8.56 -14.16
N ASN A 236 5.17 -8.93 -13.11
CA ASN A 236 5.91 -10.19 -13.02
C ASN A 236 5.38 -11.11 -11.92
N ASP A 237 4.22 -10.82 -11.33
CA ASP A 237 3.51 -11.63 -10.33
C ASP A 237 4.41 -12.09 -9.17
N ARG A 238 5.27 -11.16 -8.67
CA ARG A 238 6.24 -11.45 -7.62
C ARG A 238 6.46 -10.28 -6.68
N ILE A 239 6.92 -10.57 -5.47
CA ILE A 239 7.41 -9.56 -4.54
C ILE A 239 8.93 -9.68 -4.46
N MET A 240 9.58 -8.55 -4.58
CA MET A 240 11.03 -8.45 -4.56
C MET A 240 11.51 -7.57 -3.43
N ARG A 241 12.75 -7.79 -2.96
CA ARG A 241 13.42 -6.92 -2.00
C ARG A 241 14.79 -6.47 -2.52
N TRP A 242 15.16 -5.24 -2.15
CA TRP A 242 16.49 -4.66 -2.34
C TRP A 242 17.02 -4.20 -0.98
N PRO A 243 18.02 -4.89 -0.39
CA PRO A 243 18.75 -4.35 0.75
C PRO A 243 19.34 -2.99 0.43
N LYS A 244 19.53 -2.13 1.44
CA LYS A 244 20.10 -0.79 1.26
C LYS A 244 21.42 -0.86 0.51
N GLY A 245 21.53 -0.14 -0.62
CA GLY A 245 22.70 -0.11 -1.48
C GLY A 245 22.86 -1.31 -2.43
N ALA A 246 21.93 -2.25 -2.45
CA ALA A 246 22.00 -3.38 -3.38
C ALA A 246 21.73 -2.91 -4.83
N THR A 247 22.51 -3.44 -5.78
CA THR A 247 22.37 -3.15 -7.21
C THR A 247 21.39 -4.09 -7.91
N GLN A 248 21.02 -5.19 -7.26
CA GLN A 248 20.02 -6.15 -7.74
C GLN A 248 19.12 -6.59 -6.59
N GLY A 249 17.88 -6.92 -6.90
CA GLY A 249 16.90 -7.43 -5.95
C GLY A 249 16.96 -8.95 -5.83
N SER A 250 16.15 -9.47 -4.93
CA SER A 250 15.83 -10.89 -4.83
C SER A 250 14.32 -11.10 -4.74
N VAL A 251 13.83 -12.16 -5.35
CA VAL A 251 12.43 -12.57 -5.22
C VAL A 251 12.23 -13.18 -3.84
N ILE A 252 11.22 -12.72 -3.11
CA ILE A 252 10.91 -13.24 -1.78
C ILE A 252 9.68 -14.13 -1.76
N VAL A 253 8.65 -13.82 -2.56
CA VAL A 253 7.45 -14.67 -2.78
C VAL A 253 6.90 -14.44 -4.19
N GLY A 254 6.14 -15.40 -4.71
CA GLY A 254 5.60 -15.38 -6.08
C GLY A 254 6.65 -15.70 -7.13
N GLY A 255 6.40 -15.26 -8.37
CA GLY A 255 7.29 -15.53 -9.50
C GLY A 255 7.17 -16.97 -10.05
N ASN A 256 6.13 -17.70 -9.67
CA ASN A 256 5.82 -19.06 -10.12
C ASN A 256 4.77 -19.06 -11.25
N GLY A 257 4.75 -17.99 -12.06
CA GLY A 257 3.71 -17.72 -13.04
C GLY A 257 2.45 -17.13 -12.38
N SER A 258 1.64 -16.49 -13.22
CA SER A 258 0.35 -15.94 -12.81
C SER A 258 -0.64 -17.04 -12.48
N GLY A 259 -1.38 -16.94 -11.38
CA GLY A 259 -2.37 -17.94 -11.02
C GLY A 259 -2.91 -17.83 -9.60
N GLU A 260 -3.83 -18.73 -9.26
CA GLU A 260 -4.58 -18.74 -8.00
C GLU A 260 -4.01 -19.68 -6.91
N GLN A 261 -2.95 -20.45 -7.23
CA GLN A 261 -2.35 -21.35 -6.24
C GLN A 261 -1.76 -20.56 -5.06
N SER A 262 -1.52 -21.23 -3.94
CA SER A 262 -1.00 -20.58 -2.73
C SER A 262 0.42 -20.03 -2.88
N ASN A 263 1.19 -20.49 -3.85
CA ASN A 263 2.52 -20.01 -4.21
C ASN A 263 2.53 -19.07 -5.43
N GLN A 264 1.37 -18.71 -5.94
CA GLN A 264 1.19 -17.82 -7.09
C GLN A 264 0.53 -16.51 -6.68
N LEU A 265 0.80 -15.47 -7.45
CA LEU A 265 0.16 -14.16 -7.39
C LEU A 265 -0.37 -13.82 -8.78
N HIS A 266 -1.29 -12.86 -8.83
CA HIS A 266 -1.76 -12.31 -10.09
C HIS A 266 -1.99 -10.79 -9.94
N PHE A 267 -1.05 -10.01 -10.50
CA PHE A 267 -1.03 -8.56 -10.43
C PHE A 267 -1.12 -8.05 -9.00
N SER A 268 -0.08 -8.32 -8.20
CA SER A 268 -0.02 -7.90 -6.79
C SER A 268 0.06 -6.38 -6.66
N ALA A 269 -0.76 -5.81 -5.78
CA ALA A 269 -0.84 -4.36 -5.57
C ALA A 269 -0.21 -3.95 -4.22
N GLY A 270 -1.01 -3.66 -3.20
CA GLY A 270 -0.54 -3.19 -1.90
C GLY A 270 0.26 -4.23 -1.11
N LEU A 271 1.22 -3.76 -0.33
CA LEU A 271 2.05 -4.54 0.59
C LEU A 271 1.93 -3.99 2.01
N SER A 272 1.99 -4.87 2.99
CA SER A 272 2.16 -4.51 4.40
C SER A 272 2.87 -5.62 5.16
N PHE A 273 3.55 -5.27 6.25
CA PHE A 273 4.05 -6.23 7.23
C PHE A 273 3.24 -6.14 8.52
N ASP A 274 3.04 -7.27 9.21
CA ASP A 274 2.63 -7.22 10.60
C ASP A 274 3.85 -7.06 11.53
N ARG A 275 3.60 -6.83 12.81
CA ARG A 275 4.66 -6.66 13.84
C ARG A 275 5.61 -7.86 14.01
N HIS A 276 5.30 -8.98 13.40
CA HIS A 276 6.13 -10.20 13.44
C HIS A 276 6.94 -10.41 12.16
N GLY A 277 6.86 -9.50 11.18
CA GLY A 277 7.55 -9.59 9.90
C GLY A 277 6.85 -10.47 8.87
N ASN A 278 5.62 -10.93 9.14
CA ASN A 278 4.85 -11.62 8.11
C ASN A 278 4.43 -10.63 7.03
N LEU A 279 4.57 -11.03 5.78
CA LEU A 279 4.22 -10.23 4.62
C LEU A 279 2.75 -10.47 4.23
N TYR A 280 2.03 -9.39 4.02
CA TYR A 280 0.67 -9.40 3.47
C TYR A 280 0.68 -8.75 2.10
N VAL A 281 0.01 -9.38 1.15
CA VAL A 281 -0.03 -8.98 -0.27
C VAL A 281 -1.48 -8.88 -0.73
N ALA A 282 -1.87 -7.75 -1.29
CA ALA A 282 -3.11 -7.61 -2.03
C ALA A 282 -2.93 -8.27 -3.41
N ASP A 283 -3.42 -9.48 -3.55
CA ASP A 283 -3.38 -10.30 -4.77
C ASP A 283 -4.60 -9.94 -5.62
N GLN A 284 -4.47 -8.85 -6.39
CA GLN A 284 -5.56 -8.05 -6.92
C GLN A 284 -6.48 -8.82 -7.87
N GLU A 285 -5.92 -9.48 -8.86
CA GLU A 285 -6.71 -10.19 -9.86
C GLU A 285 -7.24 -11.54 -9.35
N ASN A 286 -6.69 -12.05 -8.24
CA ASN A 286 -7.22 -13.20 -7.51
C ASN A 286 -8.21 -12.81 -6.40
N HIS A 287 -8.54 -11.54 -6.26
CA HIS A 287 -9.56 -11.04 -5.34
C HIS A 287 -9.36 -11.51 -3.89
N ARG A 288 -8.10 -11.51 -3.42
CA ARG A 288 -7.73 -11.97 -2.08
C ARG A 288 -6.59 -11.16 -1.47
N VAL A 289 -6.41 -11.31 -0.18
CA VAL A 289 -5.15 -10.95 0.51
C VAL A 289 -4.47 -12.23 0.94
N GLN A 290 -3.21 -12.41 0.56
CA GLN A 290 -2.36 -13.52 1.01
C GLN A 290 -1.40 -13.06 2.09
N LYS A 291 -1.21 -13.89 3.12
CA LYS A 291 -0.20 -13.75 4.14
C LYS A 291 0.88 -14.79 3.93
N PHE A 292 2.14 -14.35 3.91
CA PHE A 292 3.33 -15.19 3.86
C PHE A 292 4.06 -15.07 5.20
N ASN A 293 4.14 -16.17 5.95
CA ASN A 293 4.82 -16.17 7.24
C ASN A 293 6.34 -16.07 7.05
N ILE A 294 6.99 -15.25 7.88
CA ILE A 294 8.44 -15.20 7.95
C ILE A 294 8.98 -16.50 8.54
N GLU A 295 10.07 -17.01 7.98
CA GLU A 295 10.80 -18.16 8.51
C GLU A 295 11.94 -17.65 9.39
N PHE A 296 11.94 -18.06 10.64
CA PHE A 296 13.06 -17.84 11.52
C PHE A 296 14.09 -18.96 11.25
N ASN A 297 15.21 -18.60 10.63
CA ASN A 297 16.35 -19.49 10.63
C ASN A 297 16.87 -19.55 12.08
N GLY A 298 16.66 -20.71 12.75
CA GLY A 298 17.20 -20.99 14.07
C GLY A 298 18.74 -21.06 14.06
#